data_1cdedb02fa67ce25978901c9836871ee
#
_entry.id   1cdedb02fa67ce25978901c9836871ee
#
_cell.length_a   1.000
_cell.length_b   1.000
_cell.length_c   1.000
_cell.angle_alpha   90.00
_cell.angle_beta   90.00
_cell.angle_gamma   90.00
#
_symmetry.space_group_name_H-M   'P 1'
#
loop_
_entity.id
_entity.type
_entity.pdbx_description
1 polymer ?
#
loop_
_entity_poly.entity_id
_entity_poly.type
_entity_poly.pdbx_seq_one_letter_code
_entity_poly.pdbx_strand_id
1 'polypeptide(L)'
;MFEVLDLSSRALPQLKDICKQFGIDTKGLAKPDMVLKIVDAQAINQELAAKLVSQFPKKEVDGLKEVRLKKTRIQKPLNSELKFNTENDAPQNFTPHKQAEDLVKDENSDIQKIIEERPHLVRPIAVQERPKFEKREDRSNKPHHHKPQHHKVSAPEPSESKPLVNNDLAINIEAEEKPQTADGMDTTENKGAKEHEIKHHPKPEKVYYNFDGIAIGEGVLEMMPDGYGFLRSSDYNYLSSPDDIYVSQSQVKLFGLKTGDVVRGGIRPPKDGEKFFPLVKVEEINGREPSYIRDRVPFDYLTPLFPSEKLKLTGHPLQNNSTRIIDMFAPIGKGQRGLIVAQPKTGKTVLLKDIANAIAYNHPEVYLIILLIDERPEEVTDMARSVKAEVVSSTFDEPAEKHVKIANIVLEKAKRMVECGHDVVILLDSITRMARAYNTVAPSSGKVLSGGVEANALQKPKRFFGAARKIENGGSLTIIATALTETGSKMDEVIFEEFKGTGNMELQLDRKIANRRIFPAVDLSSSSTRRDDLLLDKETLQRLWVLRKHLSDMNPIEAMEFLLNQLSKTRSNEEFLIGMNR
;
A
#
# COMPACT_ATOMS: atom_id res chain seq x y z
N MET A 1 -37.72 -0.07 15.25
CA MET A 1 -37.50 0.91 14.16
C MET A 1 -37.60 0.22 12.84
N PHE A 2 -38.09 0.91 11.81
CA PHE A 2 -38.11 0.37 10.44
C PHE A 2 -36.69 0.40 9.86
N GLU A 3 -36.29 -0.65 9.18
CA GLU A 3 -35.04 -0.69 8.41
C GLU A 3 -35.23 -0.05 7.03
N VAL A 4 -34.21 0.63 6.52
CA VAL A 4 -34.24 1.31 5.20
C VAL A 4 -34.62 0.33 4.07
N LEU A 5 -34.12 -0.90 4.14
CA LEU A 5 -34.41 -1.96 3.16
C LEU A 5 -35.89 -2.40 3.23
N ASP A 6 -36.47 -2.50 4.45
CA ASP A 6 -37.88 -2.83 4.66
C ASP A 6 -38.78 -1.73 4.08
N LEU A 7 -38.49 -0.46 4.41
CA LEU A 7 -39.24 0.68 3.87
C LEU A 7 -39.16 0.77 2.34
N SER A 8 -37.99 0.55 1.76
CA SER A 8 -37.81 0.61 0.31
C SER A 8 -38.53 -0.51 -0.44
N SER A 9 -38.73 -1.66 0.20
CA SER A 9 -39.49 -2.80 -0.38
C SER A 9 -41.00 -2.60 -0.36
N ARG A 10 -41.53 -1.71 0.50
CA ARG A 10 -42.95 -1.48 0.69
C ARG A 10 -43.60 -0.75 -0.49
N ALA A 11 -44.94 -1.01 -0.69
CA ALA A 11 -45.70 -0.32 -1.70
C ALA A 11 -45.97 1.16 -1.35
N LEU A 12 -46.08 2.03 -2.34
CA LEU A 12 -46.30 3.48 -2.19
C LEU A 12 -47.48 3.85 -1.28
N PRO A 13 -48.68 3.15 -1.30
CA PRO A 13 -49.77 3.44 -0.37
C PRO A 13 -49.34 3.25 1.10
N GLN A 14 -48.65 2.13 1.40
CA GLN A 14 -48.21 1.83 2.78
C GLN A 14 -47.20 2.85 3.31
N LEU A 15 -46.28 3.33 2.47
CA LEU A 15 -45.35 4.39 2.84
C LEU A 15 -46.08 5.71 3.11
N LYS A 16 -47.10 6.05 2.33
CA LYS A 16 -47.93 7.22 2.58
C LYS A 16 -48.70 7.14 3.90
N ASP A 17 -49.17 5.98 4.26
CA ASP A 17 -49.89 5.76 5.53
C ASP A 17 -48.93 5.88 6.71
N ILE A 18 -47.71 5.35 6.61
CA ILE A 18 -46.65 5.53 7.61
C ILE A 18 -46.25 7.00 7.73
N CYS A 19 -46.06 7.72 6.60
CA CYS A 19 -45.78 9.15 6.59
C CYS A 19 -46.86 9.96 7.32
N LYS A 20 -48.14 9.66 7.07
CA LYS A 20 -49.28 10.34 7.74
C LYS A 20 -49.24 10.14 9.25
N GLN A 21 -48.90 8.96 9.72
CA GLN A 21 -48.80 8.65 11.16
C GLN A 21 -47.67 9.42 11.82
N PHE A 22 -46.57 9.70 11.09
CA PHE A 22 -45.49 10.56 11.54
C PHE A 22 -45.76 12.07 11.31
N GLY A 23 -46.93 12.45 10.74
CA GLY A 23 -47.26 13.86 10.46
C GLY A 23 -46.51 14.47 9.27
N ILE A 24 -45.98 13.63 8.36
CA ILE A 24 -45.19 14.06 7.19
C ILE A 24 -46.14 14.33 6.02
N ASP A 25 -46.10 15.54 5.43
CA ASP A 25 -46.84 15.83 4.20
C ASP A 25 -46.21 15.11 3.01
N THR A 26 -47.03 14.32 2.31
CA THR A 26 -46.62 13.45 1.20
C THR A 26 -46.83 14.06 -0.18
N LYS A 27 -47.33 15.32 -0.30
CA LYS A 27 -47.59 15.98 -1.57
C LYS A 27 -46.27 16.26 -2.31
N GLY A 28 -46.16 15.72 -3.53
CA GLY A 28 -44.99 15.97 -4.40
C GLY A 28 -43.71 15.20 -4.04
N LEU A 29 -43.74 14.29 -3.04
CA LEU A 29 -42.55 13.50 -2.65
C LEU A 29 -42.44 12.22 -3.48
N ALA A 30 -41.23 11.94 -3.99
CA ALA A 30 -40.89 10.67 -4.60
C ALA A 30 -40.71 9.56 -3.55
N LYS A 31 -40.78 8.29 -3.93
CA LYS A 31 -40.65 7.14 -3.02
C LYS A 31 -39.36 7.17 -2.17
N PRO A 32 -38.17 7.48 -2.72
CA PRO A 32 -36.94 7.57 -1.91
C PRO A 32 -37.00 8.65 -0.84
N ASP A 33 -37.56 9.81 -1.19
CA ASP A 33 -37.67 10.94 -0.25
C ASP A 33 -38.61 10.66 0.92
N MET A 34 -39.67 9.89 0.67
CA MET A 34 -40.57 9.42 1.73
C MET A 34 -39.85 8.48 2.70
N VAL A 35 -39.01 7.57 2.18
CA VAL A 35 -38.23 6.66 3.01
C VAL A 35 -37.26 7.44 3.90
N LEU A 36 -36.52 8.40 3.37
CA LEU A 36 -35.60 9.25 4.14
C LEU A 36 -36.32 10.02 5.23
N LYS A 37 -37.46 10.68 4.92
CA LYS A 37 -38.25 11.42 5.91
C LYS A 37 -38.83 10.54 7.00
N ILE A 38 -39.20 9.29 6.71
CA ILE A 38 -39.63 8.33 7.72
C ILE A 38 -38.46 7.94 8.63
N VAL A 39 -37.26 7.75 8.08
CA VAL A 39 -36.04 7.46 8.84
C VAL A 39 -35.69 8.61 9.78
N ASP A 40 -35.76 9.85 9.29
CA ASP A 40 -35.51 11.03 10.11
C ASP A 40 -36.58 11.19 11.23
N ALA A 41 -37.86 11.01 10.90
CA ALA A 41 -38.95 11.10 11.87
C ALA A 41 -38.91 10.02 12.95
N GLN A 42 -38.50 8.80 12.62
CA GLN A 42 -38.33 7.74 13.61
C GLN A 42 -37.13 7.96 14.54
N ALA A 43 -36.10 8.70 14.09
CA ALA A 43 -34.97 9.07 14.93
C ALA A 43 -35.40 10.10 16.00
N ILE A 44 -36.37 11.00 15.65
CA ILE A 44 -36.90 12.02 16.56
C ILE A 44 -37.91 11.41 17.55
N ASN A 45 -38.73 10.45 17.12
CA ASN A 45 -39.85 9.91 17.88
C ASN A 45 -39.82 8.38 17.96
N GLN A 46 -38.94 7.85 18.82
CA GLN A 46 -38.68 6.42 18.93
C GLN A 46 -39.86 5.60 19.46
N GLU A 47 -40.65 6.19 20.36
CA GLU A 47 -41.84 5.51 20.92
C GLU A 47 -42.95 5.31 19.90
N LEU A 48 -43.19 6.32 19.07
CA LEU A 48 -44.17 6.25 17.99
C LEU A 48 -43.71 5.25 16.90
N ALA A 49 -42.40 5.24 16.60
CA ALA A 49 -41.81 4.29 15.66
C ALA A 49 -41.97 2.83 16.13
N ALA A 50 -41.80 2.54 17.43
CA ALA A 50 -41.99 1.21 17.99
C ALA A 50 -43.45 0.72 17.86
N LYS A 51 -44.43 1.63 18.12
CA LYS A 51 -45.86 1.34 17.91
C LYS A 51 -46.23 1.08 16.47
N LEU A 52 -45.64 1.85 15.55
CA LEU A 52 -45.90 1.69 14.09
C LEU A 52 -45.30 0.41 13.51
N VAL A 53 -44.15 -0.03 14.00
CA VAL A 53 -43.55 -1.33 13.57
C VAL A 53 -44.47 -2.50 13.93
N SER A 54 -45.18 -2.47 15.09
CA SER A 54 -46.14 -3.50 15.45
C SER A 54 -47.42 -3.45 14.63
N GLN A 55 -47.84 -2.27 14.14
CA GLN A 55 -49.00 -2.13 13.23
C GLN A 55 -48.72 -2.52 11.78
N PHE A 56 -47.48 -2.38 11.35
CA PHE A 56 -47.07 -2.74 9.98
C PHE A 56 -45.95 -3.80 10.02
N PRO A 57 -46.28 -5.08 10.36
CA PRO A 57 -45.27 -6.14 10.46
C PRO A 57 -44.60 -6.43 9.12
N LYS A 58 -43.35 -6.91 9.14
CA LYS A 58 -42.63 -7.41 7.94
C LYS A 58 -43.47 -8.55 7.35
N LYS A 59 -43.78 -8.50 6.06
CA LYS A 59 -44.27 -9.67 5.34
C LYS A 59 -43.06 -10.60 5.13
N GLU A 60 -43.07 -11.76 5.77
CA GLU A 60 -42.20 -12.87 5.40
C GLU A 60 -42.49 -13.25 3.95
N VAL A 61 -41.48 -13.10 3.11
CA VAL A 61 -41.54 -13.56 1.71
C VAL A 61 -41.13 -15.03 1.71
N ASP A 62 -42.09 -15.89 1.90
CA ASP A 62 -41.95 -17.29 1.58
C ASP A 62 -41.85 -17.46 0.06
N GLY A 63 -40.81 -18.18 -0.39
CA GLY A 63 -40.72 -18.78 -1.70
C GLY A 63 -40.16 -17.92 -2.81
N LEU A 64 -38.86 -18.10 -3.03
CA LEU A 64 -38.16 -17.82 -4.29
C LEU A 64 -38.90 -18.54 -5.45
N LYS A 65 -39.79 -17.84 -6.14
CA LYS A 65 -40.18 -18.16 -7.51
C LYS A 65 -39.40 -17.25 -8.44
N GLU A 66 -38.56 -17.87 -9.26
CA GLU A 66 -37.86 -17.25 -10.39
C GLU A 66 -38.86 -16.46 -11.26
N VAL A 67 -38.78 -15.15 -11.24
CA VAL A 67 -39.46 -14.32 -12.23
C VAL A 67 -38.55 -14.26 -13.46
N ARG A 68 -38.86 -15.11 -14.44
CA ARG A 68 -38.33 -15.00 -15.81
C ARG A 68 -38.73 -13.64 -16.37
N LEU A 69 -37.80 -12.73 -16.45
CA LEU A 69 -37.90 -11.47 -17.21
C LEU A 69 -38.10 -11.83 -18.70
N LYS A 70 -39.28 -11.52 -19.24
CA LYS A 70 -39.58 -11.60 -20.66
C LYS A 70 -38.61 -10.67 -21.40
N LYS A 71 -37.71 -11.26 -22.21
CA LYS A 71 -36.86 -10.55 -23.16
C LYS A 71 -37.72 -9.80 -24.17
N THR A 72 -37.69 -8.48 -24.12
CA THR A 72 -38.19 -7.62 -25.19
C THR A 72 -37.29 -7.80 -26.41
N ARG A 73 -37.90 -8.19 -27.51
CA ARG A 73 -37.30 -8.53 -28.80
C ARG A 73 -36.79 -7.24 -29.45
N ILE A 74 -35.49 -6.98 -29.39
CA ILE A 74 -34.85 -5.94 -30.17
C ILE A 74 -34.71 -6.44 -31.61
N GLN A 75 -35.29 -5.72 -32.56
CA GLN A 75 -35.20 -5.98 -33.99
C GLN A 75 -33.73 -5.84 -34.46
N LYS A 76 -33.29 -6.85 -35.22
CA LYS A 76 -31.99 -6.87 -35.89
C LYS A 76 -31.95 -5.80 -37.00
N PRO A 77 -30.86 -5.07 -37.19
CA PRO A 77 -30.59 -4.38 -38.43
C PRO A 77 -30.15 -5.37 -39.51
N LEU A 78 -30.57 -5.05 -40.73
CA LEU A 78 -30.41 -5.81 -41.96
C LEU A 78 -28.93 -6.08 -42.29
N ASN A 79 -28.58 -7.34 -42.48
CA ASN A 79 -27.30 -7.77 -43.04
C ASN A 79 -27.28 -7.46 -44.55
N SER A 80 -26.33 -6.67 -44.98
CA SER A 80 -25.86 -6.68 -46.37
C SER A 80 -24.65 -7.59 -46.45
N GLU A 81 -24.84 -8.73 -47.08
CA GLU A 81 -23.80 -9.70 -47.42
C GLU A 81 -22.83 -9.13 -48.45
N LEU A 82 -21.54 -9.03 -48.09
CA LEU A 82 -20.47 -8.91 -49.06
C LEU A 82 -19.73 -10.24 -49.12
N LYS A 83 -19.90 -10.93 -50.25
CA LYS A 83 -19.20 -12.14 -50.60
C LYS A 83 -17.75 -11.80 -50.97
N PHE A 84 -16.80 -12.42 -50.27
CA PHE A 84 -15.41 -12.46 -50.73
C PHE A 84 -15.21 -13.68 -51.62
N ASN A 85 -14.85 -13.43 -52.88
CA ASN A 85 -14.32 -14.42 -53.78
C ASN A 85 -12.83 -14.59 -53.51
N THR A 86 -12.42 -15.84 -53.27
CA THR A 86 -11.04 -16.29 -53.31
C THR A 86 -10.69 -16.60 -54.76
N GLU A 87 -9.70 -15.91 -55.31
CA GLU A 87 -8.84 -16.44 -56.40
C GLU A 87 -7.47 -15.75 -56.37
N ASN A 88 -6.47 -16.58 -56.52
CA ASN A 88 -5.05 -16.44 -56.61
C ASN A 88 -4.55 -15.21 -57.37
N ASP A 89 -3.43 -14.57 -56.86
CA ASP A 89 -2.30 -14.26 -57.68
C ASP A 89 -1.04 -13.94 -56.87
N ALA A 90 0.09 -14.41 -57.33
CA ALA A 90 1.41 -14.36 -56.72
C ALA A 90 2.16 -13.01 -57.02
N PRO A 91 3.35 -12.76 -56.44
CA PRO A 91 3.81 -11.42 -56.10
C PRO A 91 4.57 -10.73 -57.23
N GLN A 92 4.38 -9.45 -57.39
CA GLN A 92 5.28 -8.59 -58.19
C GLN A 92 6.06 -7.61 -57.32
N ASN A 93 7.36 -7.59 -57.60
CA ASN A 93 8.40 -6.75 -57.05
C ASN A 93 8.10 -5.25 -57.17
N PHE A 94 8.30 -4.49 -56.09
CA PHE A 94 8.48 -3.04 -56.16
C PHE A 94 9.81 -2.62 -55.52
N THR A 95 10.64 -2.01 -56.35
CA THR A 95 11.91 -1.34 -56.04
C THR A 95 11.64 0.00 -55.30
N PRO A 96 12.53 0.45 -54.40
CA PRO A 96 12.31 1.68 -53.64
C PRO A 96 12.74 2.92 -54.44
N HIS A 97 11.84 3.88 -54.55
CA HIS A 97 12.15 5.23 -55.00
C HIS A 97 12.74 6.07 -53.86
N LYS A 98 13.92 6.64 -54.14
CA LYS A 98 14.53 7.76 -53.40
C LYS A 98 13.62 8.98 -53.52
N GLN A 99 13.25 9.63 -52.36
CA GLN A 99 13.02 11.06 -52.19
C GLN A 99 12.36 11.29 -50.83
N ALA A 100 13.15 11.65 -49.82
CA ALA A 100 12.75 12.39 -48.60
C ALA A 100 14.02 12.79 -47.80
N GLU A 101 14.89 13.56 -48.42
CA GLU A 101 15.93 14.35 -47.71
C GLU A 101 15.73 15.81 -48.09
N ASP A 102 14.77 16.52 -47.54
CA ASP A 102 14.66 17.98 -47.63
C ASP A 102 13.49 18.53 -46.79
N LEU A 103 13.30 18.09 -45.55
CA LEU A 103 12.32 18.74 -44.63
C LEU A 103 12.73 18.66 -43.14
N VAL A 104 14.01 18.84 -42.83
CA VAL A 104 14.47 18.99 -41.44
C VAL A 104 15.55 20.09 -41.40
N LYS A 105 15.17 21.34 -41.67
CA LYS A 105 16.08 22.48 -41.44
C LYS A 105 15.47 23.72 -40.85
N ASP A 106 14.16 23.78 -40.56
CA ASP A 106 13.55 25.03 -40.10
C ASP A 106 13.02 25.08 -38.66
N GLU A 107 13.14 24.01 -37.85
CA GLU A 107 12.64 24.04 -36.46
C GLU A 107 13.69 24.41 -35.39
N ASN A 108 14.98 24.56 -35.73
CA ASN A 108 16.01 24.93 -34.75
C ASN A 108 16.28 26.43 -34.60
N SER A 109 15.63 27.29 -35.42
CA SER A 109 15.80 28.75 -35.32
C SER A 109 14.86 29.42 -34.30
N ASP A 110 13.73 28.80 -33.99
CA ASP A 110 12.72 29.42 -33.09
C ASP A 110 12.99 29.09 -31.60
N ILE A 111 13.71 28.01 -31.30
CA ILE A 111 14.07 27.67 -29.91
C ILE A 111 15.19 28.58 -29.37
N GLN A 112 16.11 29.03 -30.20
CA GLN A 112 17.15 29.96 -29.77
C GLN A 112 16.62 31.39 -29.51
N LYS A 113 15.58 31.86 -30.19
CA LYS A 113 14.96 33.16 -29.94
C LYS A 113 14.18 33.24 -28.62
N ILE A 114 13.64 32.12 -28.12
CA ILE A 114 12.91 32.06 -26.84
C ILE A 114 13.85 32.13 -25.62
N ILE A 115 15.10 31.72 -25.78
CA ILE A 115 16.12 31.72 -24.70
C ILE A 115 16.73 33.11 -24.45
N GLU A 116 16.75 33.97 -25.47
CA GLU A 116 17.30 35.32 -25.34
C GLU A 116 16.34 36.38 -24.75
N GLU A 117 15.04 36.14 -24.72
CA GLU A 117 14.04 37.14 -24.28
C GLU A 117 13.65 37.09 -22.78
N ARG A 118 14.13 36.13 -21.94
CA ARG A 118 13.82 36.09 -20.49
C ARG A 118 14.98 35.65 -19.60
N PRO A 119 15.91 36.53 -19.22
CA PRO A 119 17.10 36.16 -18.41
C PRO A 119 16.85 36.03 -16.90
N HIS A 120 15.63 36.00 -16.38
CA HIS A 120 15.39 36.14 -14.93
C HIS A 120 14.88 34.89 -14.20
N LEU A 121 14.89 33.70 -14.81
CA LEU A 121 14.34 32.48 -14.21
C LEU A 121 15.35 31.37 -13.87
N VAL A 122 16.64 31.65 -13.88
CA VAL A 122 17.65 30.66 -13.41
C VAL A 122 18.49 31.26 -12.31
N ARG A 123 18.14 30.98 -11.05
CA ARG A 123 19.04 31.18 -9.91
C ARG A 123 19.74 29.85 -9.61
N PRO A 124 21.08 29.81 -9.56
CA PRO A 124 21.81 28.62 -9.15
C PRO A 124 21.64 28.41 -7.65
N ILE A 125 21.32 27.18 -7.26
CA ILE A 125 21.28 26.73 -5.87
C ILE A 125 22.70 26.65 -5.34
N ALA A 126 23.04 27.49 -4.37
CA ALA A 126 24.31 27.46 -3.67
C ALA A 126 24.40 26.18 -2.81
N VAL A 127 25.40 25.37 -3.09
CA VAL A 127 25.78 24.20 -2.29
C VAL A 127 26.38 24.73 -0.99
N GLN A 128 25.72 24.54 0.14
CA GLN A 128 26.30 24.78 1.48
C GLN A 128 27.23 23.62 1.85
N GLU A 129 28.50 23.93 2.00
CA GLU A 129 29.54 23.04 2.53
C GLU A 129 29.25 22.68 3.99
N ARG A 130 29.31 21.38 4.31
CA ARG A 130 29.24 20.86 5.68
C ARG A 130 30.56 21.16 6.43
N PRO A 131 30.53 21.51 7.73
CA PRO A 131 31.73 21.74 8.50
C PRO A 131 32.52 20.46 8.74
N LYS A 132 33.83 20.55 8.55
CA LYS A 132 34.82 19.48 8.81
C LYS A 132 34.94 19.25 10.31
N PHE A 133 34.78 18.02 10.75
CA PHE A 133 35.17 17.59 12.09
C PHE A 133 36.66 17.32 12.13
N GLU A 134 37.35 18.00 13.07
CA GLU A 134 38.77 17.82 13.37
C GLU A 134 39.01 16.48 14.07
N LYS A 135 40.09 15.81 13.65
CA LYS A 135 40.67 14.62 14.27
C LYS A 135 41.24 14.97 15.64
N ARG A 136 40.85 14.29 16.69
CA ARG A 136 41.59 14.21 17.95
C ARG A 136 42.42 12.94 17.95
N GLU A 137 43.73 13.17 18.24
CA GLU A 137 44.80 12.18 18.27
C GLU A 137 44.70 11.20 19.44
N ASP A 138 45.25 10.03 19.20
CA ASP A 138 45.50 8.90 20.07
C ASP A 138 46.28 9.25 21.34
N ARG A 139 45.86 8.68 22.45
CA ARG A 139 46.76 8.29 23.54
C ARG A 139 46.54 6.83 23.91
N SER A 140 47.59 6.08 23.58
CA SER A 140 47.87 4.70 23.96
C SER A 140 47.80 4.47 25.48
N ASN A 141 47.20 3.34 25.89
CA ASN A 141 47.70 2.55 27.02
C ASN A 141 47.36 1.07 26.88
N LYS A 142 48.39 0.28 27.16
CA LYS A 142 48.50 -1.17 26.99
C LYS A 142 47.76 -1.96 28.10
N PRO A 143 47.64 -3.29 27.93
CA PRO A 143 46.64 -4.10 28.56
C PRO A 143 47.08 -4.78 29.86
N HIS A 144 46.15 -5.08 30.75
CA HIS A 144 46.36 -6.04 31.83
C HIS A 144 45.48 -7.28 31.63
N HIS A 145 46.17 -8.41 31.54
CA HIS A 145 45.61 -9.76 31.61
C HIS A 145 45.04 -10.06 33.01
N HIS A 146 43.82 -10.62 33.06
CA HIS A 146 43.44 -11.57 34.10
C HIS A 146 42.62 -12.73 33.52
N LYS A 147 43.11 -13.93 33.77
CA LYS A 147 42.51 -15.21 33.44
C LYS A 147 41.35 -15.58 34.41
N PRO A 148 40.45 -16.48 34.00
CA PRO A 148 39.24 -16.80 34.73
C PRO A 148 39.42 -17.92 35.77
N GLN A 149 38.66 -17.83 36.85
CA GLN A 149 38.45 -18.94 37.77
C GLN A 149 37.04 -19.54 37.62
N HIS A 150 37.05 -20.85 37.45
CA HIS A 150 35.87 -21.71 37.48
C HIS A 150 35.29 -21.80 38.90
N HIS A 151 33.95 -21.66 39.02
CA HIS A 151 33.20 -22.33 40.07
C HIS A 151 31.96 -23.01 39.48
N LYS A 152 31.96 -24.33 39.54
CA LYS A 152 30.79 -25.21 39.40
C LYS A 152 29.94 -25.09 40.67
N VAL A 153 28.64 -24.91 40.57
CA VAL A 153 27.66 -25.42 41.52
C VAL A 153 26.40 -25.83 40.76
N SER A 154 26.00 -27.01 41.07
CA SER A 154 24.95 -27.93 40.67
C SER A 154 23.52 -27.38 40.74
N ALA A 155 22.69 -27.92 39.86
CA ALA A 155 21.22 -27.86 39.87
C ALA A 155 20.62 -28.59 41.10
N PRO A 156 19.37 -28.26 41.45
CA PRO A 156 18.40 -29.34 41.62
C PRO A 156 17.05 -29.09 40.91
N GLU A 157 16.49 -30.18 40.46
CA GLU A 157 15.17 -30.37 39.90
C GLU A 157 14.06 -30.51 40.98
N PRO A 158 12.79 -30.81 40.58
CA PRO A 158 11.63 -29.97 40.88
C PRO A 158 10.73 -30.56 41.98
N SER A 159 9.81 -29.75 42.50
CA SER A 159 8.70 -30.25 43.31
C SER A 159 7.36 -29.63 42.87
N GLU A 160 6.47 -30.53 42.51
CA GLU A 160 5.03 -30.34 42.33
C GLU A 160 4.36 -29.86 43.63
N SER A 161 3.37 -28.98 43.49
CA SER A 161 2.15 -29.04 44.32
C SER A 161 1.02 -28.20 43.72
N LYS A 162 -0.10 -28.89 43.61
CA LYS A 162 -1.44 -28.42 43.19
C LYS A 162 -2.18 -27.69 44.34
N PRO A 163 -3.44 -27.35 44.15
CA PRO A 163 -3.95 -26.00 44.30
C PRO A 163 -4.81 -25.78 45.57
N LEU A 164 -5.10 -24.55 45.93
CA LEU A 164 -6.16 -24.22 46.90
C LEU A 164 -7.04 -23.06 46.40
N VAL A 165 -8.29 -23.34 46.60
CA VAL A 165 -9.52 -22.70 46.17
C VAL A 165 -9.93 -21.59 47.17
N ASN A 166 -10.70 -20.63 46.65
CA ASN A 166 -11.68 -19.71 47.28
C ASN A 166 -11.17 -18.57 48.15
N ASN A 167 -11.62 -17.35 47.84
CA ASN A 167 -12.83 -16.82 48.48
C ASN A 167 -13.28 -15.49 47.86
N ASP A 168 -14.56 -15.46 47.62
CA ASP A 168 -15.41 -14.31 47.33
C ASP A 168 -15.28 -13.20 48.35
N LEU A 169 -15.37 -11.96 47.89
CA LEU A 169 -15.97 -10.85 48.62
C LEU A 169 -16.62 -9.86 47.65
N ALA A 170 -17.90 -10.09 47.43
CA ALA A 170 -18.84 -9.10 46.91
C ALA A 170 -19.08 -8.02 47.94
N ILE A 171 -19.00 -6.78 47.58
CA ILE A 171 -19.58 -5.65 48.35
C ILE A 171 -20.61 -5.00 47.46
N ASN A 172 -21.87 -5.21 47.87
CA ASN A 172 -23.05 -4.45 47.48
C ASN A 172 -22.91 -3.01 47.92
N ILE A 173 -23.31 -2.06 47.06
CA ILE A 173 -23.75 -0.74 47.49
C ILE A 173 -25.15 -0.54 46.93
N GLU A 174 -26.08 -0.54 47.85
CA GLU A 174 -27.48 -0.24 47.67
C GLU A 174 -27.73 1.23 47.34
N ALA A 175 -28.76 1.41 46.54
CA ALA A 175 -29.39 2.68 46.23
C ALA A 175 -30.38 3.04 47.33
N GLU A 176 -30.45 4.28 47.71
CA GLU A 176 -31.63 4.87 48.38
C GLU A 176 -31.92 6.28 47.84
N GLU A 177 -32.95 6.37 47.35
CA GLU A 177 -34.24 7.02 47.12
C GLU A 177 -34.40 8.41 47.75
N LYS A 178 -35.06 9.24 46.91
CA LYS A 178 -35.71 10.51 47.27
C LYS A 178 -36.88 10.29 48.25
N PRO A 179 -37.31 11.32 48.95
CA PRO A 179 -38.69 11.74 48.71
C PRO A 179 -38.91 13.25 48.55
N GLN A 180 -40.09 13.45 47.97
CA GLN A 180 -40.78 14.68 47.60
C GLN A 180 -41.53 15.33 48.75
N THR A 181 -42.03 16.58 48.44
CA THR A 181 -43.26 17.29 48.87
C THR A 181 -43.12 18.11 50.13
N ALA A 182 -43.70 19.24 50.28
CA ALA A 182 -44.68 20.12 49.66
C ALA A 182 -44.94 21.27 50.61
N ASP A 183 -45.29 22.41 50.05
CA ASP A 183 -46.24 23.43 50.55
C ASP A 183 -46.17 24.01 51.93
N GLY A 184 -46.27 25.34 51.91
CA GLY A 184 -46.96 26.08 52.98
C GLY A 184 -46.41 27.47 53.30
N MET A 185 -46.88 28.44 52.57
CA MET A 185 -47.34 29.78 52.94
C MET A 185 -46.95 30.38 54.29
N ASP A 186 -46.51 31.58 54.20
CA ASP A 186 -47.00 32.83 54.74
C ASP A 186 -46.23 33.51 55.90
N THR A 187 -45.99 34.78 55.59
CA THR A 187 -46.02 36.00 56.36
C THR A 187 -44.98 36.36 57.42
N THR A 188 -44.45 37.52 57.09
CA THR A 188 -44.20 38.73 57.90
C THR A 188 -42.96 38.87 58.77
N GLU A 189 -42.26 39.89 58.36
CA GLU A 189 -41.68 41.00 59.17
C GLU A 189 -40.39 40.82 59.97
N ASN A 190 -39.40 41.51 59.49
CA ASN A 190 -38.70 42.65 60.13
C ASN A 190 -37.42 42.41 60.94
N LYS A 191 -36.41 43.15 60.45
CA LYS A 191 -35.28 43.78 61.16
C LYS A 191 -34.05 42.94 61.55
N GLY A 192 -32.94 43.40 60.99
CA GLY A 192 -31.64 43.26 61.63
C GLY A 192 -30.47 43.03 60.67
N ALA A 193 -29.89 44.11 60.17
CA ALA A 193 -28.63 44.11 59.41
C ALA A 193 -27.50 43.45 60.21
N LYS A 194 -26.87 42.48 59.57
CA LYS A 194 -25.43 42.21 59.73
C LYS A 194 -24.90 41.75 58.37
N GLU A 195 -24.12 42.61 57.77
CA GLU A 195 -23.27 42.30 56.64
C GLU A 195 -22.32 41.14 56.97
N HIS A 196 -22.56 39.97 56.39
CA HIS A 196 -21.57 38.94 56.31
C HIS A 196 -20.91 39.08 54.90
N GLU A 197 -19.67 39.61 54.86
CA GLU A 197 -18.78 39.52 53.76
C GLU A 197 -18.68 38.05 53.31
N ILE A 198 -19.30 37.74 52.18
CA ILE A 198 -19.08 36.48 51.47
C ILE A 198 -17.70 36.62 50.81
N LYS A 199 -16.66 36.09 51.47
CA LYS A 199 -15.37 35.89 50.85
C LYS A 199 -15.53 34.95 49.65
N HIS A 200 -15.67 35.52 48.47
CA HIS A 200 -15.47 34.80 47.20
C HIS A 200 -14.04 34.29 47.20
N HIS A 201 -13.82 33.02 47.54
CA HIS A 201 -12.60 32.33 47.16
C HIS A 201 -12.55 32.33 45.61
N PRO A 202 -11.54 32.93 44.99
CA PRO A 202 -11.38 32.82 43.55
C PRO A 202 -11.22 31.31 43.23
N LYS A 203 -12.10 30.77 42.38
CA LYS A 203 -11.88 29.45 41.80
C LYS A 203 -10.48 29.49 41.16
N PRO A 204 -9.61 28.49 41.41
CA PRO A 204 -8.30 28.45 40.78
C PRO A 204 -8.52 28.55 39.25
N GLU A 205 -8.00 29.60 38.65
CA GLU A 205 -7.93 29.70 37.19
C GLU A 205 -7.20 28.48 36.71
N LYS A 206 -7.89 27.62 35.94
CA LYS A 206 -7.23 26.53 35.24
C LYS A 206 -6.27 27.16 34.26
N VAL A 207 -4.99 27.14 34.57
CA VAL A 207 -3.93 27.56 33.65
C VAL A 207 -3.94 26.56 32.50
N TYR A 208 -4.53 26.95 31.37
CA TYR A 208 -4.47 26.19 30.14
C TYR A 208 -3.12 26.46 29.50
N TYR A 209 -2.21 25.52 29.63
CA TYR A 209 -0.99 25.53 28.84
C TYR A 209 -1.36 25.29 27.38
N ASN A 210 -0.94 26.21 26.50
CA ASN A 210 -1.12 26.02 25.06
C ASN A 210 0.04 25.15 24.55
N PHE A 211 -0.25 23.90 24.20
CA PHE A 211 0.69 22.95 23.61
C PHE A 211 0.50 22.81 22.10
N ASP A 212 -0.25 23.73 21.47
CA ASP A 212 -0.55 23.67 20.03
C ASP A 212 0.75 23.76 19.20
N GLY A 213 1.01 22.73 18.40
CA GLY A 213 2.15 22.70 17.48
C GLY A 213 3.53 22.42 18.10
N ILE A 214 3.62 22.08 19.40
CA ILE A 214 4.90 21.72 20.04
C ILE A 214 5.39 20.36 19.57
N ALA A 215 4.48 19.41 19.37
CA ALA A 215 4.80 18.08 18.87
C ALA A 215 4.50 18.00 17.37
N ILE A 216 5.42 17.36 16.63
CA ILE A 216 5.26 17.09 15.22
C ILE A 216 4.90 15.60 15.08
N GLY A 217 3.84 15.32 14.34
CA GLY A 217 3.42 13.97 13.99
C GLY A 217 3.48 13.75 12.48
N GLU A 218 3.76 12.52 12.09
CA GLU A 218 3.75 12.08 10.70
C GLU A 218 2.98 10.77 10.59
N GLY A 219 2.23 10.60 9.50
CA GLY A 219 1.50 9.36 9.24
C GLY A 219 0.86 9.33 7.87
N VAL A 220 0.35 8.16 7.51
CA VAL A 220 -0.37 7.93 6.26
C VAL A 220 -1.87 8.12 6.49
N LEU A 221 -2.49 8.96 5.69
CA LEU A 221 -3.91 9.25 5.80
C LEU A 221 -4.78 8.08 5.37
N GLU A 222 -5.61 7.59 6.28
CA GLU A 222 -6.74 6.70 6.00
C GLU A 222 -8.03 7.50 6.14
N MET A 223 -8.78 7.65 5.02
CA MET A 223 -10.07 8.36 5.01
C MET A 223 -11.19 7.49 5.54
N MET A 224 -12.03 8.05 6.38
CA MET A 224 -13.28 7.44 6.84
C MET A 224 -14.45 7.81 5.93
N PRO A 225 -15.52 6.99 5.88
CA PRO A 225 -16.70 7.26 5.06
C PRO A 225 -17.34 8.64 5.30
N ASP A 226 -17.24 9.14 6.54
CA ASP A 226 -17.80 10.44 6.97
C ASP A 226 -16.95 11.65 6.51
N GLY A 227 -15.84 11.40 5.79
CA GLY A 227 -15.00 12.43 5.19
C GLY A 227 -13.93 13.06 6.09
N TYR A 228 -13.79 12.62 7.33
CA TYR A 228 -12.60 12.86 8.17
C TYR A 228 -11.60 11.73 7.98
N GLY A 229 -10.41 11.83 8.56
CA GLY A 229 -9.40 10.80 8.44
C GLY A 229 -8.53 10.64 9.67
N PHE A 230 -7.69 9.59 9.63
CA PHE A 230 -6.64 9.35 10.62
C PHE A 230 -5.29 9.20 9.92
N LEU A 231 -4.26 9.80 10.50
CA LEU A 231 -2.88 9.49 10.10
C LEU A 231 -2.44 8.25 10.87
N ARG A 232 -2.14 7.20 10.11
CA ARG A 232 -1.70 5.90 10.61
C ARG A 232 -0.19 5.84 10.68
N SER A 233 0.36 5.34 11.79
CA SER A 233 1.81 5.17 11.94
C SER A 233 2.32 3.92 11.21
N SER A 234 3.52 4.03 10.63
CA SER A 234 4.30 2.90 10.08
C SER A 234 4.65 1.87 11.16
N ASP A 235 4.85 2.29 12.40
CA ASP A 235 5.23 1.42 13.52
C ASP A 235 4.17 0.37 13.85
N TYR A 236 2.90 0.69 13.53
CA TYR A 236 1.77 -0.22 13.65
C TYR A 236 1.31 -0.79 12.30
N ASN A 237 2.19 -0.82 11.30
CA ASN A 237 1.87 -1.30 9.95
C ASN A 237 0.61 -0.65 9.35
N TYR A 238 0.38 0.63 9.67
CA TYR A 238 -0.79 1.42 9.24
C TYR A 238 -2.15 0.90 9.74
N LEU A 239 -2.14 0.03 10.73
CA LEU A 239 -3.37 -0.39 11.42
C LEU A 239 -3.76 0.65 12.48
N SER A 240 -5.00 0.52 12.98
CA SER A 240 -5.50 1.41 14.05
C SER A 240 -4.66 1.26 15.31
N SER A 241 -4.20 2.38 15.85
CA SER A 241 -3.30 2.44 17.01
C SER A 241 -3.68 3.57 17.95
N PRO A 242 -3.17 3.58 19.19
CA PRO A 242 -3.33 4.70 20.11
C PRO A 242 -2.71 6.00 19.61
N ASP A 243 -1.71 5.90 18.72
CA ASP A 243 -0.94 7.02 18.18
C ASP A 243 -1.59 7.65 16.95
N ASP A 244 -2.80 7.21 16.58
CA ASP A 244 -3.53 7.75 15.45
C ASP A 244 -3.84 9.24 15.63
N ILE A 245 -3.53 10.03 14.59
CA ILE A 245 -3.75 11.47 14.59
C ILE A 245 -5.02 11.77 13.80
N TYR A 246 -5.96 12.45 14.43
CA TYR A 246 -7.23 12.83 13.81
C TYR A 246 -7.05 14.02 12.86
N VAL A 247 -7.56 13.88 11.63
CA VAL A 247 -7.60 14.92 10.60
C VAL A 247 -9.05 15.30 10.32
N SER A 248 -9.38 16.58 10.50
CA SER A 248 -10.75 17.06 10.30
C SER A 248 -11.16 17.09 8.82
N GLN A 249 -12.46 16.98 8.57
CA GLN A 249 -13.03 17.07 7.22
C GLN A 249 -12.69 18.41 6.52
N SER A 250 -12.60 19.50 7.29
CA SER A 250 -12.21 20.81 6.77
C SER A 250 -10.77 20.83 6.27
N GLN A 251 -9.82 20.21 7.00
CA GLN A 251 -8.42 20.10 6.57
C GLN A 251 -8.29 19.21 5.34
N VAL A 252 -9.01 18.07 5.31
CA VAL A 252 -9.05 17.17 4.14
C VAL A 252 -9.49 17.94 2.88
N LYS A 253 -10.56 18.72 2.97
CA LYS A 253 -11.08 19.52 1.84
C LYS A 253 -10.15 20.68 1.46
N LEU A 254 -9.58 21.36 2.46
CA LEU A 254 -8.73 22.52 2.25
C LEU A 254 -7.46 22.16 1.45
N PHE A 255 -6.80 21.07 1.83
CA PHE A 255 -5.55 20.62 1.22
C PHE A 255 -5.76 19.61 0.08
N GLY A 256 -6.99 19.15 -0.18
CA GLY A 256 -7.29 18.14 -1.20
C GLY A 256 -6.66 16.77 -0.89
N LEU A 257 -6.60 16.40 0.40
CA LEU A 257 -5.98 15.17 0.86
C LEU A 257 -6.76 13.94 0.37
N LYS A 258 -6.01 12.88 0.11
CA LYS A 258 -6.55 11.57 -0.33
C LYS A 258 -5.98 10.45 0.54
N THR A 259 -6.67 9.31 0.59
CA THR A 259 -6.12 8.11 1.22
C THR A 259 -4.76 7.77 0.63
N GLY A 260 -3.80 7.50 1.51
CA GLY A 260 -2.41 7.21 1.15
C GLY A 260 -1.47 8.42 1.20
N ASP A 261 -1.96 9.65 1.38
CA ASP A 261 -1.08 10.80 1.57
C ASP A 261 -0.30 10.70 2.88
N VAL A 262 1.01 10.88 2.82
CA VAL A 262 1.88 11.03 3.99
C VAL A 262 1.81 12.47 4.44
N VAL A 263 1.24 12.72 5.61
CA VAL A 263 1.06 14.07 6.14
C VAL A 263 1.92 14.25 7.37
N ARG A 264 2.73 15.30 7.37
CA ARG A 264 3.53 15.75 8.49
C ARG A 264 3.04 17.11 8.97
N GLY A 265 2.89 17.25 10.30
CA GLY A 265 2.41 18.51 10.83
C GLY A 265 2.38 18.58 12.35
N GLY A 266 2.08 19.76 12.85
CA GLY A 266 1.94 20.03 14.29
C GLY A 266 0.67 19.40 14.85
N ILE A 267 0.80 18.69 15.94
CA ILE A 267 -0.29 18.07 16.70
C ILE A 267 -0.42 18.71 18.08
N ARG A 268 -1.56 18.53 18.73
CA ARG A 268 -1.77 18.89 20.13
C ARG A 268 -2.27 17.72 20.95
N PRO A 269 -2.10 17.75 22.26
CA PRO A 269 -2.73 16.78 23.15
C PRO A 269 -4.28 16.82 23.04
N PRO A 270 -4.94 15.67 23.22
CA PRO A 270 -6.39 15.62 23.26
C PRO A 270 -6.93 16.40 24.47
N LYS A 271 -8.02 17.14 24.28
CA LYS A 271 -8.77 17.80 25.35
C LYS A 271 -9.71 16.82 26.02
N ASP A 272 -10.27 17.22 27.18
CA ASP A 272 -11.29 16.45 27.89
C ASP A 272 -12.42 16.05 26.92
N GLY A 273 -12.63 14.75 26.73
CA GLY A 273 -13.63 14.18 25.81
C GLY A 273 -13.12 13.82 24.41
N GLU A 274 -11.92 14.23 24.01
CA GLU A 274 -11.27 13.78 22.76
C GLU A 274 -10.48 12.49 23.00
N LYS A 275 -10.54 11.54 22.05
CA LYS A 275 -9.82 10.26 22.16
C LYS A 275 -8.47 10.24 21.43
N PHE A 276 -8.30 11.11 20.42
CA PHE A 276 -7.16 11.12 19.52
C PHE A 276 -6.46 12.46 19.53
N PHE A 277 -5.18 12.45 19.17
CA PHE A 277 -4.39 13.67 18.95
C PHE A 277 -4.89 14.37 17.69
N PRO A 278 -5.42 15.60 17.73
CA PRO A 278 -5.82 16.29 16.51
C PRO A 278 -4.64 16.97 15.83
N LEU A 279 -4.64 16.92 14.49
CA LEU A 279 -3.73 17.67 13.65
C LEU A 279 -4.14 19.16 13.68
N VAL A 280 -3.22 20.03 14.07
CA VAL A 280 -3.45 21.49 14.17
C VAL A 280 -3.00 22.18 12.89
N LYS A 281 -1.79 21.88 12.42
CA LYS A 281 -1.16 22.52 11.27
C LYS A 281 -0.53 21.47 10.37
N VAL A 282 -0.79 21.54 9.07
CA VAL A 282 -0.10 20.74 8.04
C VAL A 282 1.15 21.49 7.61
N GLU A 283 2.30 20.83 7.66
CA GLU A 283 3.59 21.38 7.25
C GLU A 283 4.00 20.83 5.88
N GLU A 284 3.97 19.53 5.73
CA GLU A 284 4.34 18.83 4.51
C GLU A 284 3.32 17.73 4.16
N ILE A 285 3.16 17.50 2.87
CA ILE A 285 2.37 16.38 2.34
C ILE A 285 3.22 15.65 1.31
N ASN A 286 3.50 14.35 1.53
CA ASN A 286 4.38 13.55 0.67
C ASN A 286 5.76 14.22 0.45
N GLY A 287 6.32 14.89 1.47
CA GLY A 287 7.59 15.61 1.38
C GLY A 287 7.58 16.84 0.48
N ARG A 288 6.38 17.39 0.19
CA ARG A 288 6.19 18.64 -0.59
C ARG A 288 5.33 19.62 0.19
N GLU A 289 5.42 20.89 -0.19
CA GLU A 289 4.53 21.92 0.36
C GLU A 289 3.06 21.64 0.02
N PRO A 290 2.12 21.97 0.92
CA PRO A 290 0.69 21.74 0.68
C PRO A 290 0.13 22.44 -0.58
N SER A 291 0.72 23.56 -1.00
CA SER A 291 0.36 24.28 -2.22
C SER A 291 0.54 23.45 -3.49
N TYR A 292 1.63 22.68 -3.55
CA TYR A 292 1.95 21.78 -4.68
C TYR A 292 0.94 20.64 -4.84
N ILE A 293 0.45 20.12 -3.71
CA ILE A 293 -0.38 18.91 -3.68
C ILE A 293 -1.78 19.15 -4.24
N ARG A 294 -2.29 20.36 -4.09
CA ARG A 294 -3.65 20.73 -4.53
C ARG A 294 -3.86 20.54 -6.03
N ASP A 295 -2.85 20.83 -6.82
CA ASP A 295 -2.93 20.84 -8.29
C ASP A 295 -2.34 19.57 -8.93
N ARG A 296 -1.99 18.56 -8.12
CA ARG A 296 -1.43 17.29 -8.61
C ARG A 296 -2.38 16.50 -9.49
N VAL A 297 -1.86 15.93 -10.57
CA VAL A 297 -2.60 15.04 -11.45
C VAL A 297 -2.78 13.67 -10.76
N PRO A 298 -4.00 13.12 -10.67
CA PRO A 298 -4.21 11.81 -10.10
C PRO A 298 -3.47 10.70 -10.86
N PHE A 299 -2.98 9.69 -10.15
CA PHE A 299 -2.15 8.59 -10.68
C PHE A 299 -2.73 7.92 -11.94
N ASP A 300 -4.04 7.71 -11.98
CA ASP A 300 -4.70 7.01 -13.09
C ASP A 300 -4.67 7.79 -14.42
N TYR A 301 -4.42 9.11 -14.37
CA TYR A 301 -4.35 9.99 -15.54
C TYR A 301 -2.91 10.29 -15.97
N LEU A 302 -1.91 9.80 -15.25
CA LEU A 302 -0.50 9.96 -15.59
C LEU A 302 -0.11 9.05 -16.75
N THR A 303 0.64 9.57 -17.73
CA THR A 303 1.08 8.83 -18.93
C THR A 303 2.12 7.77 -18.57
N PRO A 304 1.84 6.45 -18.78
CA PRO A 304 2.79 5.41 -18.46
C PRO A 304 3.82 5.21 -19.58
N LEU A 305 5.10 5.07 -19.21
CA LEU A 305 6.21 4.75 -20.10
C LEU A 305 6.82 3.38 -19.78
N PHE A 306 7.59 2.84 -20.71
CA PHE A 306 8.46 1.70 -20.43
C PHE A 306 9.61 2.12 -19.50
N PRO A 307 10.10 1.22 -18.63
CA PRO A 307 11.31 1.46 -17.86
C PRO A 307 12.49 1.78 -18.77
N SER A 308 13.07 2.96 -18.63
CA SER A 308 14.22 3.43 -19.41
C SER A 308 15.42 3.80 -18.54
N GLU A 309 15.22 3.93 -17.23
CA GLU A 309 16.27 4.19 -16.25
C GLU A 309 16.54 2.95 -15.43
N LYS A 310 17.77 2.42 -15.52
CA LYS A 310 18.18 1.22 -14.80
C LYS A 310 18.42 1.50 -13.34
N LEU A 311 17.88 0.66 -12.45
CA LEU A 311 18.29 0.59 -11.06
C LEU A 311 19.58 -0.22 -10.97
N LYS A 312 20.69 0.45 -10.72
CA LYS A 312 22.02 -0.18 -10.64
C LYS A 312 22.13 -1.02 -9.38
N LEU A 313 22.39 -2.32 -9.54
CA LEU A 313 22.54 -3.27 -8.43
C LEU A 313 24.00 -3.58 -8.10
N THR A 314 24.95 -3.02 -8.84
CA THR A 314 26.39 -3.26 -8.70
C THR A 314 27.13 -2.00 -8.26
N GLY A 315 28.39 -2.15 -7.82
CA GLY A 315 29.24 -1.00 -7.44
C GLY A 315 29.11 -0.54 -5.99
N HIS A 316 28.43 -1.31 -5.13
CA HIS A 316 28.31 -1.04 -3.70
C HIS A 316 29.16 -2.03 -2.86
N PRO A 317 29.51 -1.68 -1.60
CA PRO A 317 30.41 -2.52 -0.77
C PRO A 317 29.89 -3.93 -0.47
N LEU A 318 28.56 -4.13 -0.47
CA LEU A 318 27.92 -5.43 -0.22
C LEU A 318 27.61 -6.18 -1.51
N GLN A 319 28.19 -5.76 -2.65
CA GLN A 319 28.01 -6.42 -3.93
C GLN A 319 28.41 -7.89 -3.86
N ASN A 320 27.54 -8.76 -4.35
CA ASN A 320 27.75 -10.20 -4.43
C ASN A 320 27.42 -10.75 -5.83
N ASN A 321 27.57 -12.05 -6.02
CA ASN A 321 27.25 -12.68 -7.30
C ASN A 321 25.76 -12.60 -7.63
N SER A 322 24.87 -12.55 -6.64
CA SER A 322 23.43 -12.40 -6.87
C SER A 322 23.12 -11.08 -7.56
N THR A 323 23.61 -9.96 -7.03
CA THR A 323 23.38 -8.63 -7.60
C THR A 323 24.01 -8.49 -8.97
N ARG A 324 25.21 -9.06 -9.20
CA ARG A 324 25.88 -9.06 -10.50
C ARG A 324 25.10 -9.81 -11.58
N ILE A 325 24.57 -10.99 -11.24
CA ILE A 325 23.81 -11.82 -12.16
C ILE A 325 22.47 -11.18 -12.52
N ILE A 326 21.75 -10.67 -11.55
CA ILE A 326 20.47 -9.97 -11.79
C ILE A 326 20.71 -8.76 -12.69
N ASP A 327 21.72 -7.96 -12.38
CA ASP A 327 22.07 -6.74 -13.13
C ASP A 327 22.36 -7.00 -14.60
N MET A 328 22.91 -8.18 -14.95
CA MET A 328 23.19 -8.61 -16.33
C MET A 328 21.99 -9.30 -17.00
N PHE A 329 21.40 -10.31 -16.35
CA PHE A 329 20.44 -11.21 -17.00
C PHE A 329 18.98 -10.79 -16.83
N ALA A 330 18.64 -10.07 -15.77
CA ALA A 330 17.30 -9.59 -15.50
C ALA A 330 17.37 -8.16 -14.94
N PRO A 331 17.86 -7.18 -15.74
CA PRO A 331 18.00 -5.80 -15.26
C PRO A 331 16.66 -5.24 -14.83
N ILE A 332 16.69 -4.48 -13.74
CA ILE A 332 15.53 -3.82 -13.14
C ILE A 332 15.59 -2.33 -13.50
N GLY A 333 14.51 -1.80 -14.03
CA GLY A 333 14.37 -0.38 -14.33
C GLY A 333 13.33 0.30 -13.44
N LYS A 334 13.41 1.64 -13.31
CA LYS A 334 12.39 2.46 -12.65
C LYS A 334 11.06 2.30 -13.38
N GLY A 335 10.03 1.80 -12.68
CA GLY A 335 8.73 1.45 -13.28
C GLY A 335 8.57 -0.03 -13.66
N GLN A 336 9.51 -0.90 -13.31
CA GLN A 336 9.48 -2.34 -13.61
C GLN A 336 8.37 -3.06 -12.85
N ARG A 337 7.75 -4.05 -13.53
CA ARG A 337 6.88 -5.07 -12.95
C ARG A 337 7.61 -6.39 -12.94
N GLY A 338 8.39 -6.67 -11.90
CA GLY A 338 9.23 -7.87 -11.83
C GLY A 338 8.61 -8.98 -11.01
N LEU A 339 8.73 -10.21 -11.50
CA LEU A 339 8.41 -11.42 -10.77
C LEU A 339 9.67 -12.22 -10.48
N ILE A 340 9.91 -12.50 -9.20
CA ILE A 340 10.89 -13.48 -8.74
C ILE A 340 10.14 -14.79 -8.51
N VAL A 341 10.21 -15.68 -9.47
CA VAL A 341 9.52 -16.98 -9.42
C VAL A 341 10.35 -17.93 -8.57
N ALA A 342 9.82 -18.37 -7.48
CA ALA A 342 10.57 -19.14 -6.49
C ALA A 342 9.80 -20.37 -6.02
N GLN A 343 10.46 -21.51 -6.08
CA GLN A 343 10.06 -22.70 -5.36
C GLN A 343 10.42 -22.56 -3.87
N PRO A 344 9.77 -23.28 -2.95
CA PRO A 344 10.13 -23.26 -1.53
C PRO A 344 11.61 -23.63 -1.31
N LYS A 345 12.32 -22.91 -0.42
CA LYS A 345 13.72 -23.13 -0.02
C LYS A 345 14.77 -22.83 -1.10
N THR A 346 14.51 -21.95 -2.06
CA THR A 346 15.45 -21.53 -3.10
C THR A 346 16.26 -20.28 -2.76
N GLY A 347 16.07 -19.69 -1.58
CA GLY A 347 16.82 -18.50 -1.15
C GLY A 347 16.19 -17.17 -1.54
N LYS A 348 14.87 -17.12 -1.83
CA LYS A 348 14.13 -15.91 -2.24
C LYS A 348 14.37 -14.70 -1.33
N THR A 349 14.30 -14.90 -0.01
CA THR A 349 14.41 -13.83 1.00
C THR A 349 15.79 -13.20 1.02
N VAL A 350 16.86 -14.02 0.88
CA VAL A 350 18.25 -13.53 0.79
C VAL A 350 18.42 -12.69 -0.48
N LEU A 351 17.89 -13.16 -1.60
CA LEU A 351 17.94 -12.44 -2.87
C LEU A 351 17.22 -11.09 -2.82
N LEU A 352 16.05 -11.03 -2.16
CA LEU A 352 15.34 -9.77 -1.93
C LEU A 352 16.14 -8.80 -1.08
N LYS A 353 16.82 -9.27 -0.03
CA LYS A 353 17.72 -8.44 0.78
C LYS A 353 18.89 -7.88 -0.03
N ASP A 354 19.49 -8.72 -0.88
CA ASP A 354 20.58 -8.29 -1.76
C ASP A 354 20.11 -7.17 -2.70
N ILE A 355 18.94 -7.32 -3.32
CA ILE A 355 18.33 -6.30 -4.19
C ILE A 355 18.01 -5.02 -3.39
N ALA A 356 17.38 -5.17 -2.21
CA ALA A 356 17.00 -4.06 -1.36
C ALA A 356 18.21 -3.23 -0.91
N ASN A 357 19.28 -3.89 -0.44
CA ASN A 357 20.51 -3.24 -0.02
C ASN A 357 21.23 -2.54 -1.18
N ALA A 358 21.24 -3.16 -2.37
CA ALA A 358 21.81 -2.55 -3.56
C ALA A 358 21.07 -1.27 -3.96
N ILE A 359 19.73 -1.29 -3.96
CA ILE A 359 18.90 -0.12 -4.26
C ILE A 359 19.09 0.96 -3.20
N ALA A 360 19.01 0.62 -1.91
CA ALA A 360 19.15 1.57 -0.81
C ALA A 360 20.52 2.28 -0.79
N TYR A 361 21.58 1.62 -1.27
CA TYR A 361 22.90 2.18 -1.36
C TYR A 361 23.12 3.04 -2.61
N ASN A 362 22.76 2.52 -3.77
CA ASN A 362 23.03 3.15 -5.06
C ASN A 362 22.02 4.23 -5.44
N HIS A 363 20.79 4.15 -4.92
CA HIS A 363 19.67 5.02 -5.24
C HIS A 363 19.02 5.61 -3.99
N PRO A 364 19.72 6.51 -3.26
CA PRO A 364 19.20 7.15 -2.04
C PRO A 364 17.99 8.06 -2.32
N GLU A 365 17.76 8.42 -3.59
CA GLU A 365 16.58 9.20 -4.03
C GLU A 365 15.30 8.36 -4.07
N VAL A 366 15.43 7.04 -4.12
CA VAL A 366 14.29 6.11 -4.23
C VAL A 366 13.71 5.82 -2.84
N TYR A 367 12.39 5.93 -2.74
CA TYR A 367 11.68 5.49 -1.55
C TYR A 367 11.42 3.99 -1.61
N LEU A 368 12.10 3.25 -0.74
CA LEU A 368 12.06 1.79 -0.73
C LEU A 368 11.10 1.27 0.35
N ILE A 369 10.09 0.51 -0.07
CA ILE A 369 9.12 -0.17 0.80
C ILE A 369 9.29 -1.67 0.64
N ILE A 370 9.36 -2.40 1.73
CA ILE A 370 9.31 -3.86 1.77
C ILE A 370 7.98 -4.26 2.38
N LEU A 371 7.15 -4.94 1.59
CA LEU A 371 5.83 -5.42 2.01
C LEU A 371 5.85 -6.93 2.18
N LEU A 372 5.70 -7.39 3.42
CA LEU A 372 5.71 -8.79 3.80
C LEU A 372 4.29 -9.24 4.16
N ILE A 373 3.72 -10.14 3.37
CA ILE A 373 2.34 -10.64 3.56
C ILE A 373 2.36 -12.13 3.88
N ASP A 374 1.78 -12.49 5.03
CA ASP A 374 1.69 -13.88 5.53
C ASP A 374 3.08 -14.52 5.69
N GLU A 375 4.08 -13.71 6.09
CA GLU A 375 5.43 -14.16 6.41
C GLU A 375 5.62 -14.36 7.92
N ARG A 376 6.72 -14.99 8.32
CA ARG A 376 7.00 -15.31 9.71
C ARG A 376 7.53 -14.09 10.48
N PRO A 377 7.16 -13.90 11.77
CA PRO A 377 7.64 -12.77 12.57
C PRO A 377 9.16 -12.67 12.64
N GLU A 378 9.87 -13.81 12.72
CA GLU A 378 11.33 -13.84 12.71
C GLU A 378 11.94 -13.36 11.38
N GLU A 379 11.31 -13.67 10.23
CA GLU A 379 11.74 -13.21 8.91
C GLU A 379 11.49 -11.70 8.74
N VAL A 380 10.39 -11.19 9.31
CA VAL A 380 10.09 -9.74 9.36
C VAL A 380 11.15 -8.99 10.15
N THR A 381 11.49 -9.46 11.36
CA THR A 381 12.51 -8.84 12.21
C THR A 381 13.89 -8.87 11.56
N ASP A 382 14.23 -9.98 10.91
CA ASP A 382 15.50 -10.15 10.20
C ASP A 382 15.58 -9.20 8.99
N MET A 383 14.49 -9.01 8.25
CA MET A 383 14.41 -8.05 7.15
C MET A 383 14.59 -6.61 7.66
N ALA A 384 13.84 -6.22 8.69
CA ALA A 384 13.89 -4.87 9.26
C ALA A 384 15.28 -4.49 9.79
N ARG A 385 16.04 -5.46 10.32
CA ARG A 385 17.41 -5.25 10.81
C ARG A 385 18.47 -5.26 9.70
N SER A 386 18.19 -5.95 8.60
CA SER A 386 19.19 -6.19 7.53
C SER A 386 19.15 -5.14 6.43
N VAL A 387 18.05 -4.39 6.28
CA VAL A 387 17.84 -3.48 5.16
C VAL A 387 17.43 -2.10 5.64
N LYS A 388 17.99 -1.06 5.02
CA LYS A 388 17.60 0.34 5.26
C LYS A 388 16.41 0.70 4.35
N ALA A 389 15.21 0.30 4.77
CA ALA A 389 13.95 0.54 4.04
C ALA A 389 12.79 0.63 5.03
N GLU A 390 11.65 1.13 4.57
CA GLU A 390 10.41 0.99 5.31
C GLU A 390 9.89 -0.45 5.18
N VAL A 391 9.82 -1.18 6.31
CA VAL A 391 9.31 -2.55 6.34
C VAL A 391 7.90 -2.56 6.92
N VAL A 392 6.94 -2.94 6.10
CA VAL A 392 5.53 -3.09 6.47
C VAL A 392 5.16 -4.55 6.38
N SER A 393 4.56 -5.09 7.42
CA SER A 393 4.28 -6.52 7.48
C SER A 393 2.89 -6.85 8.00
N SER A 394 2.41 -8.01 7.59
CA SER A 394 1.27 -8.71 8.17
C SER A 394 1.65 -10.18 8.24
N THR A 395 1.84 -10.67 9.47
CA THR A 395 2.37 -12.00 9.75
C THR A 395 1.29 -13.09 9.60
N PHE A 396 1.71 -14.34 9.50
CA PHE A 396 0.82 -15.48 9.19
C PHE A 396 -0.28 -15.74 10.24
N ASP A 397 -0.14 -15.23 11.44
CA ASP A 397 -1.12 -15.31 12.53
C ASP A 397 -2.25 -14.28 12.41
N GLU A 398 -2.14 -13.33 11.48
CA GLU A 398 -3.15 -12.31 11.26
C GLU A 398 -4.24 -12.76 10.27
N PRO A 399 -5.49 -12.25 10.42
CA PRO A 399 -6.58 -12.58 9.50
C PRO A 399 -6.37 -11.95 8.10
N ALA A 400 -6.98 -12.57 7.08
CA ALA A 400 -6.85 -12.17 5.68
C ALA A 400 -7.27 -10.71 5.41
N GLU A 401 -8.25 -10.18 6.16
CA GLU A 401 -8.69 -8.79 6.06
C GLU A 401 -7.57 -7.80 6.39
N LYS A 402 -6.72 -8.12 7.37
CA LYS A 402 -5.55 -7.28 7.70
C LYS A 402 -4.52 -7.30 6.59
N HIS A 403 -4.23 -8.46 6.00
CA HIS A 403 -3.33 -8.56 4.84
C HIS A 403 -3.81 -7.67 3.68
N VAL A 404 -5.12 -7.73 3.38
CA VAL A 404 -5.74 -6.92 2.32
C VAL A 404 -5.69 -5.43 2.66
N LYS A 405 -5.97 -5.06 3.92
CA LYS A 405 -5.96 -3.66 4.36
C LYS A 405 -4.57 -3.05 4.23
N ILE A 406 -3.55 -3.74 4.73
CA ILE A 406 -2.15 -3.29 4.66
C ILE A 406 -1.69 -3.17 3.20
N ALA A 407 -1.97 -4.16 2.36
CA ALA A 407 -1.62 -4.10 0.95
C ALA A 407 -2.26 -2.90 0.24
N ASN A 408 -3.54 -2.62 0.53
CA ASN A 408 -4.23 -1.48 -0.07
C ASN A 408 -3.62 -0.14 0.37
N ILE A 409 -3.33 0.06 1.66
CA ILE A 409 -2.80 1.34 2.15
C ILE A 409 -1.38 1.61 1.64
N VAL A 410 -0.54 0.56 1.55
CA VAL A 410 0.81 0.66 0.96
C VAL A 410 0.74 1.04 -0.52
N LEU A 411 -0.19 0.44 -1.29
CA LEU A 411 -0.39 0.80 -2.69
C LEU A 411 -0.83 2.25 -2.85
N GLU A 412 -1.82 2.69 -2.06
CA GLU A 412 -2.29 4.08 -2.14
C GLU A 412 -1.21 5.07 -1.70
N LYS A 413 -0.42 4.76 -0.65
CA LYS A 413 0.76 5.55 -0.28
C LYS A 413 1.73 5.68 -1.45
N ALA A 414 2.12 4.58 -2.06
CA ALA A 414 3.04 4.58 -3.19
C ALA A 414 2.52 5.41 -4.37
N LYS A 415 1.24 5.29 -4.71
CA LYS A 415 0.62 6.12 -5.76
C LYS A 415 0.66 7.61 -5.43
N ARG A 416 0.34 7.99 -4.18
CA ARG A 416 0.38 9.41 -3.76
C ARG A 416 1.78 9.98 -3.84
N MET A 417 2.79 9.22 -3.43
CA MET A 417 4.19 9.65 -3.55
C MET A 417 4.61 9.84 -5.01
N VAL A 418 4.22 8.91 -5.90
CA VAL A 418 4.50 9.02 -7.34
C VAL A 418 3.80 10.22 -7.99
N GLU A 419 2.56 10.56 -7.57
CA GLU A 419 1.87 11.80 -8.00
C GLU A 419 2.67 13.07 -7.65
N CYS A 420 3.51 13.00 -6.62
CA CYS A 420 4.38 14.09 -6.19
C CYS A 420 5.78 14.04 -6.82
N GLY A 421 6.00 13.14 -7.79
CA GLY A 421 7.24 13.03 -8.55
C GLY A 421 8.34 12.19 -7.87
N HIS A 422 8.01 11.38 -6.85
CA HIS A 422 8.96 10.49 -6.22
C HIS A 422 9.09 9.16 -6.96
N ASP A 423 10.29 8.59 -6.94
CA ASP A 423 10.54 7.22 -7.36
C ASP A 423 10.32 6.28 -6.17
N VAL A 424 9.40 5.34 -6.33
CA VAL A 424 9.02 4.38 -5.28
C VAL A 424 9.30 2.96 -5.76
N VAL A 425 9.94 2.16 -4.90
CA VAL A 425 10.15 0.73 -5.14
C VAL A 425 9.45 -0.06 -4.04
N ILE A 426 8.59 -0.99 -4.43
CA ILE A 426 7.95 -1.95 -3.52
C ILE A 426 8.55 -3.33 -3.78
N LEU A 427 9.17 -3.92 -2.77
CA LEU A 427 9.56 -5.33 -2.75
C LEU A 427 8.49 -6.11 -1.98
N LEU A 428 7.75 -6.97 -2.69
CA LEU A 428 6.62 -7.71 -2.13
C LEU A 428 6.95 -9.18 -1.93
N ASP A 429 6.91 -9.67 -0.72
CA ASP A 429 7.00 -11.09 -0.38
C ASP A 429 5.77 -11.54 0.41
N SER A 430 4.79 -12.25 -0.19
CA SER A 430 4.71 -12.69 -1.57
C SER A 430 3.38 -12.31 -2.24
N ILE A 431 3.40 -12.14 -3.55
CA ILE A 431 2.18 -11.85 -4.33
C ILE A 431 1.19 -13.01 -4.30
N THR A 432 1.70 -14.25 -4.24
CA THR A 432 0.87 -15.46 -4.14
C THR A 432 0.04 -15.46 -2.85
N ARG A 433 0.67 -15.15 -1.71
CA ARG A 433 -0.02 -15.07 -0.42
C ARG A 433 -0.96 -13.87 -0.35
N MET A 434 -0.57 -12.73 -0.89
CA MET A 434 -1.45 -11.58 -1.04
C MET A 434 -2.69 -11.94 -1.85
N ALA A 435 -2.55 -12.61 -3.00
CA ALA A 435 -3.67 -13.02 -3.83
C ALA A 435 -4.59 -14.04 -3.12
N ARG A 436 -4.04 -14.95 -2.32
CA ARG A 436 -4.82 -15.86 -1.46
C ARG A 436 -5.65 -15.09 -0.44
N ALA A 437 -5.08 -14.09 0.23
CA ALA A 437 -5.81 -13.24 1.18
C ALA A 437 -6.98 -12.51 0.50
N TYR A 438 -6.77 -11.95 -0.69
CA TYR A 438 -7.84 -11.34 -1.47
C TYR A 438 -8.92 -12.34 -1.89
N ASN A 439 -8.54 -13.59 -2.20
CA ASN A 439 -9.50 -14.65 -2.53
C ASN A 439 -10.35 -15.05 -1.31
N THR A 440 -9.75 -15.09 -0.13
CA THR A 440 -10.47 -15.39 1.13
C THR A 440 -11.48 -14.29 1.49
N VAL A 441 -11.13 -13.02 1.27
CA VAL A 441 -11.98 -11.86 1.59
C VAL A 441 -13.00 -11.56 0.48
N ALA A 442 -12.81 -12.11 -0.72
CA ALA A 442 -13.71 -11.87 -1.84
C ALA A 442 -15.12 -12.42 -1.55
N PRO A 443 -16.19 -11.65 -1.83
CA PRO A 443 -17.54 -12.18 -1.73
C PRO A 443 -17.73 -13.29 -2.77
N SER A 444 -18.41 -14.36 -2.38
CA SER A 444 -18.69 -15.47 -3.29
C SER A 444 -19.48 -14.98 -4.50
N SER A 445 -18.91 -15.21 -5.68
CA SER A 445 -19.52 -14.83 -6.97
C SER A 445 -20.36 -15.93 -7.60
N GLY A 446 -20.32 -17.13 -7.03
CA GLY A 446 -20.91 -18.35 -7.62
C GLY A 446 -20.18 -18.85 -8.88
N LYS A 447 -19.07 -18.22 -9.26
CA LYS A 447 -18.21 -18.61 -10.40
C LYS A 447 -16.78 -18.78 -9.90
N VAL A 448 -16.38 -20.03 -9.72
CA VAL A 448 -15.06 -20.40 -9.23
C VAL A 448 -14.21 -20.92 -10.40
N LEU A 449 -13.02 -20.36 -10.56
CA LEU A 449 -12.00 -20.84 -11.50
C LEU A 449 -11.35 -22.13 -10.99
N SER A 450 -10.53 -22.78 -11.83
CA SER A 450 -9.74 -23.92 -11.40
C SER A 450 -8.87 -23.56 -10.19
N GLY A 451 -8.67 -24.51 -9.27
CA GLY A 451 -7.90 -24.25 -8.04
C GLY A 451 -8.64 -23.52 -6.92
N GLY A 452 -9.96 -23.30 -7.04
CA GLY A 452 -10.75 -22.66 -5.98
C GLY A 452 -10.62 -21.14 -5.90
N VAL A 453 -10.29 -20.49 -7.01
CA VAL A 453 -10.14 -19.03 -7.10
C VAL A 453 -11.48 -18.41 -7.55
N GLU A 454 -12.02 -17.49 -6.77
CA GLU A 454 -13.21 -16.71 -7.16
C GLU A 454 -12.92 -15.84 -8.40
N ALA A 455 -13.85 -15.77 -9.35
CA ALA A 455 -13.64 -15.13 -10.65
C ALA A 455 -13.15 -13.67 -10.57
N ASN A 456 -13.56 -12.94 -9.53
CA ASN A 456 -13.20 -11.53 -9.34
C ASN A 456 -12.08 -11.30 -8.30
N ALA A 457 -11.62 -12.35 -7.62
CA ALA A 457 -10.67 -12.23 -6.51
C ALA A 457 -9.32 -11.65 -6.95
N LEU A 458 -8.84 -12.04 -8.12
CA LEU A 458 -7.54 -11.60 -8.63
C LEU A 458 -7.54 -10.20 -9.25
N GLN A 459 -8.70 -9.54 -9.40
CA GLN A 459 -8.77 -8.23 -10.02
C GLN A 459 -8.01 -7.15 -9.23
N LYS A 460 -8.18 -7.12 -7.89
CA LYS A 460 -7.48 -6.16 -7.02
C LYS A 460 -5.97 -6.42 -6.96
N PRO A 461 -5.49 -7.68 -6.73
CA PRO A 461 -4.07 -8.01 -6.81
C PRO A 461 -3.43 -7.68 -8.17
N LYS A 462 -4.13 -7.92 -9.27
CA LYS A 462 -3.67 -7.50 -10.61
C LYS A 462 -3.54 -5.98 -10.74
N ARG A 463 -4.49 -5.22 -10.19
CA ARG A 463 -4.39 -3.75 -10.14
C ARG A 463 -3.21 -3.29 -9.29
N PHE A 464 -2.95 -3.97 -8.17
CA PHE A 464 -1.76 -3.71 -7.35
C PHE A 464 -0.48 -3.84 -8.20
N PHE A 465 -0.25 -5.00 -8.78
CA PHE A 465 0.95 -5.27 -9.57
C PHE A 465 1.00 -4.46 -10.86
N GLY A 466 -0.13 -4.25 -11.52
CA GLY A 466 -0.28 -3.44 -12.73
C GLY A 466 -0.11 -1.93 -12.50
N ALA A 467 -0.08 -1.47 -11.26
CA ALA A 467 0.18 -0.06 -10.94
C ALA A 467 1.64 0.32 -11.21
N ALA A 468 2.58 -0.65 -11.20
CA ALA A 468 3.99 -0.38 -11.49
C ALA A 468 4.16 0.17 -12.92
N ARG A 469 4.71 1.38 -13.01
CA ARG A 469 4.97 2.12 -14.25
C ARG A 469 5.96 3.25 -14.02
N LYS A 470 6.69 3.62 -15.07
CA LYS A 470 7.37 4.92 -15.13
C LYS A 470 6.39 5.96 -15.64
N ILE A 471 6.45 7.17 -15.11
CA ILE A 471 5.58 8.28 -15.50
C ILE A 471 6.37 9.26 -16.35
N GLU A 472 5.75 9.77 -17.40
CA GLU A 472 6.32 10.82 -18.23
C GLU A 472 6.42 12.13 -17.42
N ASN A 473 7.63 12.71 -17.40
CA ASN A 473 7.93 13.94 -16.63
C ASN A 473 7.57 13.88 -15.13
N GLY A 474 7.57 12.67 -14.57
CA GLY A 474 7.20 12.41 -13.18
C GLY A 474 8.04 11.32 -12.54
N GLY A 475 7.61 10.84 -11.38
CA GLY A 475 8.22 9.75 -10.66
C GLY A 475 7.99 8.37 -11.31
N SER A 476 8.30 7.33 -10.56
CA SER A 476 8.06 5.95 -10.99
C SER A 476 7.58 5.08 -9.83
N LEU A 477 6.78 4.06 -10.16
CA LEU A 477 6.44 2.98 -9.25
C LEU A 477 7.02 1.67 -9.79
N THR A 478 7.97 1.10 -9.08
CA THR A 478 8.56 -0.21 -9.39
C THR A 478 8.02 -1.24 -8.39
N ILE A 479 7.58 -2.40 -8.86
CA ILE A 479 7.13 -3.49 -7.99
C ILE A 479 7.86 -4.76 -8.37
N ILE A 480 8.64 -5.29 -7.44
CA ILE A 480 9.31 -6.59 -7.56
C ILE A 480 8.66 -7.53 -6.54
N ALA A 481 7.96 -8.53 -7.04
CA ALA A 481 7.18 -9.44 -6.22
C ALA A 481 7.68 -10.88 -6.32
N THR A 482 7.72 -11.59 -5.20
CA THR A 482 7.97 -13.03 -5.21
C THR A 482 6.69 -13.78 -5.52
N ALA A 483 6.75 -14.70 -6.48
CA ALA A 483 5.69 -15.64 -6.81
C ALA A 483 6.11 -17.05 -6.42
N LEU A 484 5.27 -17.71 -5.61
CA LEU A 484 5.52 -19.09 -5.18
C LEU A 484 4.96 -20.07 -6.21
N THR A 485 5.81 -20.99 -6.67
CA THR A 485 5.44 -22.04 -7.62
C THR A 485 5.79 -23.42 -7.05
N GLU A 486 5.22 -24.47 -7.64
CA GLU A 486 5.44 -25.87 -7.24
C GLU A 486 5.20 -26.15 -5.75
N THR A 487 4.20 -25.49 -5.18
CA THR A 487 3.77 -25.71 -3.79
C THR A 487 2.86 -26.92 -3.64
N GLY A 488 2.46 -27.56 -4.74
CA GLY A 488 1.45 -28.62 -4.78
C GLY A 488 0.00 -28.09 -4.75
N SER A 489 -0.20 -26.78 -4.75
CA SER A 489 -1.52 -26.12 -4.77
C SER A 489 -1.89 -25.64 -6.17
N LYS A 490 -2.99 -26.15 -6.72
CA LYS A 490 -3.53 -25.67 -8.01
C LYS A 490 -3.91 -24.20 -7.99
N MET A 491 -4.23 -23.65 -6.81
CA MET A 491 -4.50 -22.23 -6.64
C MET A 491 -3.28 -21.38 -6.98
N ASP A 492 -2.10 -21.79 -6.51
CA ASP A 492 -0.85 -21.04 -6.75
C ASP A 492 -0.44 -21.06 -8.21
N GLU A 493 -0.69 -22.17 -8.91
CA GLU A 493 -0.46 -22.27 -10.35
C GLU A 493 -1.34 -21.27 -11.13
N VAL A 494 -2.64 -21.21 -10.80
CA VAL A 494 -3.56 -20.24 -11.43
C VAL A 494 -3.14 -18.81 -11.12
N ILE A 495 -2.80 -18.50 -9.87
CA ILE A 495 -2.31 -17.18 -9.45
C ILE A 495 -1.05 -16.82 -10.24
N PHE A 496 -0.08 -17.72 -10.33
CA PHE A 496 1.16 -17.48 -11.06
C PHE A 496 0.92 -17.15 -12.54
N GLU A 497 0.13 -17.98 -13.26
CA GLU A 497 -0.17 -17.75 -14.68
C GLU A 497 -0.86 -16.39 -14.90
N GLU A 498 -1.75 -15.99 -14.01
CA GLU A 498 -2.44 -14.71 -14.08
C GLU A 498 -1.50 -13.49 -13.89
N PHE A 499 -0.45 -13.62 -13.08
CA PHE A 499 0.55 -12.56 -12.88
C PHE A 499 1.67 -12.58 -13.91
N LYS A 500 2.06 -13.76 -14.43
CA LYS A 500 3.08 -13.90 -15.47
C LYS A 500 2.74 -13.04 -16.68
N GLY A 501 1.47 -13.04 -17.12
CA GLY A 501 1.01 -12.19 -18.22
C GLY A 501 1.06 -10.68 -17.95
N THR A 502 1.06 -10.27 -16.67
CA THR A 502 1.08 -8.85 -16.27
C THR A 502 2.52 -8.32 -16.08
N GLY A 503 3.47 -9.18 -15.74
CA GLY A 503 4.87 -8.84 -15.54
C GLY A 503 5.61 -8.45 -16.83
N ASN A 504 6.70 -7.71 -16.69
CA ASN A 504 7.64 -7.38 -17.76
C ASN A 504 9.10 -7.71 -17.42
N MET A 505 9.34 -8.38 -16.30
CA MET A 505 10.61 -8.96 -15.88
C MET A 505 10.32 -10.25 -15.11
N GLU A 506 11.05 -11.29 -15.40
CA GLU A 506 10.95 -12.58 -14.73
C GLU A 506 12.35 -13.06 -14.33
N LEU A 507 12.52 -13.40 -13.06
CA LEU A 507 13.72 -14.01 -12.50
C LEU A 507 13.33 -15.35 -11.88
N GLN A 508 13.72 -16.44 -12.53
CA GLN A 508 13.34 -17.78 -12.11
C GLN A 508 14.40 -18.43 -11.24
N LEU A 509 14.01 -18.91 -10.06
CA LEU A 509 14.85 -19.68 -9.15
C LEU A 509 14.57 -21.18 -9.30
N ASP A 510 15.62 -21.98 -9.43
CA ASP A 510 15.53 -23.44 -9.56
C ASP A 510 15.96 -24.13 -8.26
N ARG A 511 15.09 -25.03 -7.78
CA ARG A 511 15.34 -25.84 -6.59
C ARG A 511 16.46 -26.87 -6.79
N LYS A 512 16.69 -27.36 -8.01
CA LYS A 512 17.77 -28.32 -8.31
C LYS A 512 19.13 -27.67 -8.09
N ILE A 513 19.30 -26.39 -8.49
CA ILE A 513 20.50 -25.59 -8.24
C ILE A 513 20.68 -25.37 -6.73
N ALA A 514 19.59 -24.95 -6.03
CA ALA A 514 19.62 -24.72 -4.59
C ALA A 514 19.95 -25.99 -3.78
N ASN A 515 19.47 -27.15 -4.20
CA ASN A 515 19.77 -28.44 -3.54
C ASN A 515 21.25 -28.79 -3.62
N ARG A 516 21.97 -28.33 -4.64
CA ARG A 516 23.44 -28.45 -4.74
C ARG A 516 24.21 -27.36 -3.97
N ARG A 517 23.50 -26.50 -3.23
CA ARG A 517 24.09 -25.37 -2.48
C ARG A 517 24.76 -24.32 -3.37
N ILE A 518 24.37 -24.21 -4.62
CA ILE A 518 24.81 -23.18 -5.56
C ILE A 518 23.88 -21.97 -5.40
N PHE A 519 24.44 -20.81 -5.06
CA PHE A 519 23.68 -19.57 -4.86
C PHE A 519 24.35 -18.39 -5.61
N PRO A 520 23.55 -17.49 -6.23
CA PRO A 520 22.08 -17.53 -6.32
C PRO A 520 21.62 -18.70 -7.21
N ALA A 521 20.49 -19.31 -6.82
CA ALA A 521 19.95 -20.48 -7.54
C ALA A 521 19.08 -20.04 -8.73
N VAL A 522 19.63 -19.22 -9.63
CA VAL A 522 18.93 -18.62 -10.78
C VAL A 522 18.99 -19.51 -12.00
N ASP A 523 17.87 -19.75 -12.64
CA ASP A 523 17.82 -20.29 -13.99
C ASP A 523 18.03 -19.13 -14.99
N LEU A 524 19.20 -19.12 -15.61
CA LEU A 524 19.63 -18.05 -16.51
C LEU A 524 18.88 -18.06 -17.84
N SER A 525 18.44 -19.22 -18.29
CA SER A 525 17.72 -19.39 -19.56
C SER A 525 16.27 -18.93 -19.47
N SER A 526 15.64 -19.15 -18.31
CA SER A 526 14.24 -18.77 -18.05
C SER A 526 14.10 -17.34 -17.50
N SER A 527 15.23 -16.66 -17.20
CA SER A 527 15.21 -15.31 -16.62
C SER A 527 15.44 -14.25 -17.68
N SER A 528 14.56 -13.22 -17.72
CA SER A 528 14.65 -12.14 -18.71
C SER A 528 13.88 -10.88 -18.28
N THR A 529 14.23 -9.75 -18.92
CA THR A 529 13.49 -8.48 -18.82
C THR A 529 13.00 -8.10 -20.22
N ARG A 530 11.73 -7.71 -20.33
CA ARG A 530 11.18 -7.14 -21.57
C ARG A 530 11.79 -5.76 -21.81
N ARG A 531 12.21 -5.50 -23.05
CA ARG A 531 12.83 -4.25 -23.45
C ARG A 531 14.08 -3.93 -22.62
N ASP A 532 14.93 -4.95 -22.39
CA ASP A 532 16.27 -4.78 -21.82
C ASP A 532 17.16 -3.86 -22.68
N ASP A 533 16.82 -3.69 -23.96
CA ASP A 533 17.40 -2.72 -24.89
C ASP A 533 17.29 -1.25 -24.43
N LEU A 534 16.33 -0.92 -23.55
CA LEU A 534 16.19 0.42 -22.95
C LEU A 534 17.02 0.58 -21.67
N LEU A 535 17.47 -0.50 -21.07
CA LEU A 535 18.18 -0.53 -19.78
C LEU A 535 19.66 -0.83 -19.91
N LEU A 536 20.08 -1.42 -21.02
CA LEU A 536 21.45 -1.83 -21.30
C LEU A 536 21.93 -1.17 -22.60
N ASP A 537 23.21 -0.84 -22.66
CA ASP A 537 23.84 -0.34 -23.88
C ASP A 537 23.97 -1.43 -24.93
N LYS A 538 24.10 -1.04 -26.19
CA LYS A 538 24.13 -1.96 -27.34
C LYS A 538 25.30 -2.96 -27.30
N GLU A 539 26.45 -2.53 -26.81
CA GLU A 539 27.62 -3.38 -26.69
C GLU A 539 27.44 -4.46 -25.63
N THR A 540 26.94 -4.08 -24.46
CA THR A 540 26.58 -5.01 -23.39
C THR A 540 25.53 -6.01 -23.84
N LEU A 541 24.46 -5.55 -24.52
CA LEU A 541 23.43 -6.44 -25.07
C LEU A 541 23.98 -7.47 -26.04
N GLN A 542 24.86 -7.06 -26.96
CA GLN A 542 25.47 -7.97 -27.94
C GLN A 542 26.32 -9.05 -27.25
N ARG A 543 27.11 -8.66 -26.24
CA ARG A 543 27.93 -9.59 -25.46
C ARG A 543 27.06 -10.53 -24.61
N LEU A 544 26.03 -10.03 -23.98
CA LEU A 544 25.08 -10.84 -23.23
C LEU A 544 24.31 -11.82 -24.13
N TRP A 545 23.97 -11.42 -25.35
CA TRP A 545 23.32 -12.31 -26.30
C TRP A 545 24.23 -13.52 -26.65
N VAL A 546 25.53 -13.27 -26.89
CA VAL A 546 26.51 -14.36 -27.15
C VAL A 546 26.65 -15.27 -25.93
N LEU A 547 26.71 -14.66 -24.72
CA LEU A 547 26.79 -15.41 -23.47
C LEU A 547 25.53 -16.27 -23.25
N ARG A 548 24.33 -15.70 -23.40
CA ARG A 548 23.07 -16.44 -23.29
C ARG A 548 23.01 -17.61 -24.26
N LYS A 549 23.42 -17.42 -25.49
CA LYS A 549 23.48 -18.49 -26.50
C LYS A 549 24.41 -19.62 -26.04
N HIS A 550 25.58 -19.31 -25.50
CA HIS A 550 26.51 -20.30 -24.97
C HIS A 550 25.94 -21.05 -23.75
N LEU A 551 25.28 -20.33 -22.85
CA LEU A 551 24.70 -20.92 -21.63
C LEU A 551 23.44 -21.75 -21.94
N SER A 552 22.70 -21.45 -23.00
CA SER A 552 21.48 -22.19 -23.38
C SER A 552 21.75 -23.63 -23.81
N ASP A 553 22.97 -23.90 -24.26
CA ASP A 553 23.42 -25.24 -24.69
C ASP A 553 23.84 -26.13 -23.48
N MET A 554 23.89 -25.53 -22.27
CA MET A 554 24.28 -26.18 -21.02
C MET A 554 23.08 -26.54 -20.14
N ASN A 555 23.26 -27.53 -19.28
CA ASN A 555 22.31 -27.79 -18.19
C ASN A 555 22.28 -26.56 -17.24
N PRO A 556 21.12 -26.14 -16.68
CA PRO A 556 21.03 -24.99 -15.79
C PRO A 556 22.01 -24.98 -14.62
N ILE A 557 22.35 -26.16 -14.09
CA ILE A 557 23.33 -26.31 -13.02
C ILE A 557 24.74 -25.99 -13.51
N GLU A 558 25.13 -26.59 -14.63
CA GLU A 558 26.45 -26.40 -15.26
C GLU A 558 26.62 -24.94 -15.73
N ALA A 559 25.58 -24.35 -16.32
CA ALA A 559 25.56 -22.95 -16.73
C ALA A 559 25.84 -22.02 -15.54
N MET A 560 25.21 -22.31 -14.38
CA MET A 560 25.37 -21.50 -13.17
C MET A 560 26.76 -21.68 -12.54
N GLU A 561 27.27 -22.92 -12.45
CA GLU A 561 28.63 -23.20 -11.98
C GLU A 561 29.69 -22.54 -12.87
N PHE A 562 29.54 -22.64 -14.20
CA PHE A 562 30.41 -21.99 -15.16
C PHE A 562 30.42 -20.47 -14.95
N LEU A 563 29.22 -19.84 -14.88
CA LEU A 563 29.11 -18.40 -14.70
C LEU A 563 29.74 -17.93 -13.40
N LEU A 564 29.46 -18.59 -12.27
CA LEU A 564 30.04 -18.27 -10.97
C LEU A 564 31.57 -18.36 -10.96
N ASN A 565 32.12 -19.40 -11.61
CA ASN A 565 33.56 -19.57 -11.73
C ASN A 565 34.21 -18.43 -12.54
N GLN A 566 33.55 -17.96 -13.59
CA GLN A 566 34.06 -16.83 -14.38
C GLN A 566 33.91 -15.50 -13.65
N LEU A 567 32.75 -15.26 -12.96
CA LEU A 567 32.52 -14.06 -12.20
C LEU A 567 33.48 -13.92 -11.00
N SER A 568 33.92 -15.02 -10.40
CA SER A 568 34.90 -15.01 -9.30
C SER A 568 36.27 -14.44 -9.68
N LYS A 569 36.62 -14.48 -10.97
CA LYS A 569 37.88 -13.96 -11.53
C LYS A 569 37.84 -12.46 -11.83
N THR A 570 36.69 -11.82 -11.75
CA THR A 570 36.47 -10.42 -12.13
C THR A 570 35.77 -9.66 -11.03
N ARG A 571 36.05 -8.34 -10.93
CA ARG A 571 35.47 -7.47 -9.89
C ARG A 571 34.18 -6.79 -10.33
N SER A 572 34.04 -6.52 -11.62
CA SER A 572 32.86 -5.87 -12.18
C SER A 572 32.25 -6.64 -13.34
N ASN A 573 31.01 -6.30 -13.72
CA ASN A 573 30.32 -6.90 -14.86
C ASN A 573 30.95 -6.44 -16.18
N GLU A 574 31.41 -5.19 -16.24
CA GLU A 574 32.09 -4.64 -17.40
C GLU A 574 33.41 -5.38 -17.67
N GLU A 575 34.22 -5.60 -16.61
CA GLU A 575 35.47 -6.38 -16.70
C GLU A 575 35.20 -7.81 -17.20
N PHE A 576 34.16 -8.44 -16.66
CA PHE A 576 33.75 -9.79 -17.07
C PHE A 576 33.38 -9.83 -18.57
N LEU A 577 32.49 -8.93 -19.03
CA LEU A 577 32.03 -8.89 -20.41
C LEU A 577 33.12 -8.52 -21.41
N ILE A 578 34.09 -7.67 -21.04
CA ILE A 578 35.26 -7.35 -21.84
C ILE A 578 36.20 -8.56 -21.93
N GLY A 579 36.38 -9.28 -20.83
CA GLY A 579 37.24 -10.45 -20.74
C GLY A 579 36.79 -11.66 -21.56
N MET A 580 35.50 -11.73 -21.90
CA MET A 580 34.94 -12.83 -22.71
C MET A 580 35.51 -12.91 -24.13
N ASN A 581 36.09 -11.83 -24.66
CA ASN A 581 36.69 -11.79 -26.00
C ASN A 581 38.18 -12.16 -26.02
N ARG A 582 38.74 -12.53 -24.87
CA ARG A 582 40.13 -13.03 -24.74
C ARG A 582 40.11 -14.52 -24.41
#